data_d02379cfcb27dcfb9272db36cf8086e1
#
_entry.id   d02379cfcb27dcfb9272db36cf8086e1
#
_cell.length_a   1.000
_cell.length_b   1.000
_cell.length_c   1.000
_cell.angle_alpha   90.00
_cell.angle_beta   90.00
_cell.angle_gamma   90.00
#
_symmetry.space_group_name_H-M   'P 1'
#
loop_
_entity.id
_entity.type
_entity.pdbx_description
1 polymer ?
#
loop_
_entity_poly.entity_id
_entity_poly.type
_entity_poly.pdbx_seq_one_letter_code
_entity_poly.pdbx_strand_id
1 'polypeptide(L)'
;MNIKKNWISSAHRGFVEGALKENSLAAFYNAHINGADMIETDARFSSDGILIANHNPTAEGLNDKGEEVTCVVAETPAETLCSLILSEDDVWGVQRIPTLEQVLNLAYHTGLQVNIDLKNGYEAAEPVAKMVLKCGMIGRVVYALNGSGMKGIETIMAIDPDARFIDKGTGFAQSVQTFAERGKRCFCYTDDVSEENVNAIRDYGCLLALISLNENNYESAIRQKPDMCEFLHTSDFRAIEENYLKKVKLY
;
A
#
# COMPACT_ATOMS: atom_id res chain seq x y z
N MET A 1 -17.25 -19.89 15.20
CA MET A 1 -17.46 -18.43 15.18
C MET A 1 -16.19 -17.82 14.66
N ASN A 2 -16.14 -17.32 13.43
CA ASN A 2 -14.95 -16.63 12.92
C ASN A 2 -14.87 -15.28 13.64
N ILE A 3 -13.89 -15.15 14.51
CA ILE A 3 -13.61 -13.87 15.17
C ILE A 3 -12.98 -12.99 14.11
N LYS A 4 -13.77 -12.03 13.63
CA LYS A 4 -13.30 -11.06 12.65
C LYS A 4 -12.31 -10.13 13.35
N LYS A 5 -11.09 -10.02 12.81
CA LYS A 5 -10.17 -8.96 13.22
C LYS A 5 -10.84 -7.59 12.99
N ASN A 6 -10.58 -6.64 13.88
CA ASN A 6 -11.23 -5.33 13.86
C ASN A 6 -10.39 -4.27 13.11
N TRP A 7 -9.34 -4.68 12.40
CA TRP A 7 -8.46 -3.81 11.61
C TRP A 7 -8.27 -4.33 10.19
N ILE A 8 -7.89 -3.44 9.28
CA ILE A 8 -7.47 -3.77 7.92
C ILE A 8 -6.01 -4.22 7.97
N SER A 9 -5.68 -5.42 7.49
CA SER A 9 -4.30 -5.85 7.30
C SER A 9 -3.80 -5.41 5.94
N SER A 10 -2.72 -4.63 5.90
CA SER A 10 -2.06 -4.15 4.68
C SER A 10 -0.70 -4.82 4.50
N ALA A 11 -0.44 -5.35 3.30
CA ALA A 11 0.84 -5.93 2.92
C ALA A 11 1.67 -4.87 2.20
N HIS A 12 2.72 -4.36 2.86
CA HIS A 12 3.62 -3.33 2.32
C HIS A 12 4.37 -3.86 1.11
N ARG A 13 4.10 -3.30 -0.06
CA ARG A 13 4.61 -3.74 -1.37
C ARG A 13 4.33 -5.21 -1.70
N GLY A 14 3.24 -5.76 -1.13
CA GLY A 14 2.93 -7.18 -1.13
C GLY A 14 3.62 -7.95 -0.01
N PHE A 15 3.34 -9.26 0.09
CA PHE A 15 4.04 -10.12 1.05
C PHE A 15 5.24 -10.78 0.40
N VAL A 16 6.43 -10.38 0.85
CA VAL A 16 7.72 -10.88 0.35
C VAL A 16 8.19 -12.06 1.21
N GLU A 17 8.45 -13.19 0.58
CA GLU A 17 8.97 -14.40 1.21
C GLU A 17 9.81 -15.18 0.18
N GLY A 18 11.01 -15.63 0.57
CA GLY A 18 11.89 -16.39 -0.35
C GLY A 18 12.32 -15.56 -1.56
N ALA A 19 11.98 -16.03 -2.76
CA ALA A 19 12.34 -15.38 -4.02
C ALA A 19 11.37 -14.28 -4.46
N LEU A 20 10.28 -14.06 -3.72
CA LEU A 20 9.32 -13.01 -4.05
C LEU A 20 9.93 -11.61 -3.97
N LYS A 21 9.63 -10.79 -4.96
CA LYS A 21 10.08 -9.40 -5.03
C LYS A 21 8.93 -8.44 -4.72
N GLU A 22 9.26 -7.40 -3.94
CA GLU A 22 8.32 -6.31 -3.64
C GLU A 22 7.73 -5.70 -4.91
N ASN A 23 6.53 -5.16 -4.81
CA ASN A 23 5.81 -4.55 -5.92
C ASN A 23 5.59 -5.48 -7.15
N SER A 24 5.76 -6.80 -7.01
CA SER A 24 5.44 -7.77 -8.06
C SER A 24 4.01 -8.30 -7.93
N LEU A 25 3.40 -8.73 -9.05
CA LEU A 25 2.07 -9.37 -9.00
C LEU A 25 2.07 -10.64 -8.14
N ALA A 26 3.20 -11.36 -8.11
CA ALA A 26 3.36 -12.55 -7.29
C ALA A 26 3.35 -12.22 -5.79
N ALA A 27 4.03 -11.15 -5.35
CA ALA A 27 3.99 -10.70 -3.96
C ALA A 27 2.58 -10.21 -3.55
N PHE A 28 1.86 -9.56 -4.44
CA PHE A 28 0.48 -9.13 -4.20
C PHE A 28 -0.48 -10.32 -4.14
N TYR A 29 -0.31 -11.31 -5.01
CA TYR A 29 -1.09 -12.53 -4.95
C TYR A 29 -0.75 -13.36 -3.69
N ASN A 30 0.52 -13.39 -3.27
CA ASN A 30 0.92 -14.00 -2.01
C ASN A 30 0.21 -13.33 -0.81
N ALA A 31 0.07 -12.01 -0.81
CA ALA A 31 -0.71 -11.31 0.22
C ALA A 31 -2.17 -11.77 0.24
N HIS A 32 -2.81 -11.92 -0.94
CA HIS A 32 -4.18 -12.41 -1.05
C HIS A 32 -4.35 -13.82 -0.48
N ILE A 33 -3.53 -14.79 -0.89
CA ILE A 33 -3.67 -16.19 -0.43
C ILE A 33 -3.33 -16.35 1.06
N ASN A 34 -2.60 -15.41 1.66
CA ASN A 34 -2.35 -15.37 3.09
C ASN A 34 -3.40 -14.59 3.88
N GLY A 35 -4.42 -14.04 3.23
CA GLY A 35 -5.56 -13.41 3.91
C GLY A 35 -5.38 -11.94 4.27
N ALA A 36 -4.46 -11.22 3.62
CA ALA A 36 -4.41 -9.77 3.72
C ALA A 36 -5.71 -9.14 3.17
N ASP A 37 -6.16 -8.04 3.78
CA ASP A 37 -7.33 -7.28 3.29
C ASP A 37 -6.94 -6.25 2.23
N MET A 38 -5.68 -5.81 2.26
CA MET A 38 -5.14 -4.73 1.45
C MET A 38 -3.70 -5.04 1.03
N ILE A 39 -3.31 -4.56 -0.12
CA ILE A 39 -1.91 -4.44 -0.54
C ILE A 39 -1.52 -2.96 -0.59
N GLU A 40 -0.28 -2.66 -0.29
CA GLU A 40 0.30 -1.35 -0.56
C GLU A 40 1.19 -1.45 -1.78
N THR A 41 1.22 -0.41 -2.61
CA THR A 41 2.03 -0.32 -3.83
C THR A 41 2.45 1.10 -4.14
N ASP A 42 3.62 1.23 -4.77
CA ASP A 42 4.22 2.51 -5.13
C ASP A 42 3.95 2.85 -6.60
N ALA A 43 3.27 3.96 -6.90
CA ALA A 43 2.98 4.40 -8.26
C ALA A 43 4.01 5.42 -8.75
N ARG A 44 4.71 5.10 -9.85
CA ARG A 44 5.65 5.99 -10.55
C ARG A 44 5.36 6.08 -12.03
N PHE A 45 5.66 7.24 -12.63
CA PHE A 45 5.64 7.39 -14.07
C PHE A 45 6.94 6.87 -14.72
N SER A 46 6.78 6.10 -15.78
CA SER A 46 7.81 5.85 -16.78
C SER A 46 8.00 7.06 -17.71
N SER A 47 9.01 7.02 -18.59
CA SER A 47 9.29 8.14 -19.52
C SER A 47 8.16 8.41 -20.52
N ASP A 48 7.34 7.42 -20.81
CA ASP A 48 6.18 7.51 -21.70
C ASP A 48 4.84 7.74 -20.95
N GLY A 49 4.93 8.10 -19.66
CA GLY A 49 3.78 8.49 -18.85
C GLY A 49 2.89 7.35 -18.35
N ILE A 50 3.34 6.11 -18.46
CA ILE A 50 2.66 4.95 -17.93
C ILE A 50 2.97 4.79 -16.44
N LEU A 51 1.95 4.55 -15.61
CA LEU A 51 2.13 4.27 -14.19
C LEU A 51 2.56 2.82 -13.99
N ILE A 52 3.69 2.62 -13.32
CA ILE A 52 4.24 1.32 -12.93
C ILE A 52 4.33 1.21 -11.41
N ALA A 53 4.38 -0.03 -10.89
CA ALA A 53 4.59 -0.30 -9.48
C ALA A 53 6.09 -0.43 -9.19
N ASN A 54 6.72 0.64 -8.66
CA ASN A 54 8.13 0.64 -8.30
C ASN A 54 8.45 1.69 -7.22
N HIS A 55 9.11 1.27 -6.15
CA HIS A 55 9.42 2.18 -5.03
C HIS A 55 10.52 3.18 -5.35
N ASN A 56 11.66 2.71 -5.85
CA ASN A 56 12.84 3.54 -6.08
C ASN A 56 12.74 4.38 -7.37
N PRO A 57 13.46 5.48 -7.50
CA PRO A 57 13.58 6.19 -8.78
C PRO A 57 14.33 5.39 -9.85
N THR A 58 14.98 4.30 -9.45
CA THR A 58 15.63 3.32 -10.34
C THR A 58 14.94 1.97 -10.24
N ALA A 59 15.02 1.19 -11.31
CA ALA A 59 14.58 -0.19 -11.40
C ALA A 59 15.77 -1.09 -11.77
N GLU A 60 15.91 -2.20 -11.07
CA GLU A 60 17.00 -3.15 -11.26
C GLU A 60 16.45 -4.53 -11.65
N GLY A 61 17.13 -5.24 -12.53
CA GLY A 61 16.71 -6.57 -12.96
C GLY A 61 17.58 -7.08 -14.10
N LEU A 62 17.24 -8.27 -14.60
CA LEU A 62 17.90 -8.84 -15.78
C LEU A 62 17.15 -8.39 -17.04
N ASN A 63 17.90 -8.00 -18.06
CA ASN A 63 17.34 -7.73 -19.39
C ASN A 63 17.09 -9.05 -20.15
N ASP A 64 16.62 -8.96 -21.38
CA ASP A 64 16.35 -10.11 -22.28
C ASP A 64 17.58 -10.95 -22.66
N LYS A 65 18.79 -10.41 -22.41
CA LYS A 65 20.06 -11.12 -22.59
C LYS A 65 20.58 -11.79 -21.31
N GLY A 66 19.86 -11.62 -20.18
CA GLY A 66 20.28 -12.10 -18.88
C GLY A 66 21.37 -11.25 -18.22
N GLU A 67 21.55 -10.01 -18.65
CA GLU A 67 22.51 -9.06 -18.08
C GLU A 67 21.81 -8.22 -16.99
N GLU A 68 22.49 -8.01 -15.85
CA GLU A 68 22.03 -7.09 -14.81
C GLU A 68 22.06 -5.66 -15.33
N VAL A 69 20.94 -4.97 -15.20
CA VAL A 69 20.80 -3.57 -15.61
C VAL A 69 20.10 -2.76 -14.54
N THR A 70 20.45 -1.49 -14.47
CA THR A 70 19.76 -0.47 -13.67
C THR A 70 19.21 0.60 -14.59
N CYS A 71 17.91 0.84 -14.54
CA CYS A 71 17.22 1.82 -15.36
C CYS A 71 16.70 2.97 -14.49
N VAL A 72 16.83 4.22 -14.94
CA VAL A 72 16.14 5.35 -14.32
C VAL A 72 14.68 5.33 -14.78
N VAL A 73 13.75 5.16 -13.85
CA VAL A 73 12.32 4.94 -14.16
C VAL A 73 11.74 6.07 -15.02
N ALA A 74 12.00 7.34 -14.65
CA ALA A 74 11.50 8.50 -15.37
C ALA A 74 12.10 8.70 -16.77
N GLU A 75 13.18 7.99 -17.10
CA GLU A 75 13.90 8.09 -18.39
C GLU A 75 13.70 6.85 -19.27
N THR A 76 13.04 5.82 -18.75
CA THR A 76 12.88 4.52 -19.42
C THR A 76 11.42 4.26 -19.75
N PRO A 77 11.07 3.82 -20.97
CA PRO A 77 9.70 3.45 -21.34
C PRO A 77 9.17 2.27 -20.51
N ALA A 78 7.86 2.26 -20.25
CA ALA A 78 7.22 1.20 -19.46
C ALA A 78 7.45 -0.20 -20.04
N GLU A 79 7.44 -0.36 -21.36
CA GLU A 79 7.71 -1.64 -22.03
C GLU A 79 9.07 -2.22 -21.60
N THR A 80 10.12 -1.39 -21.59
CA THR A 80 11.46 -1.79 -21.14
C THR A 80 11.47 -2.13 -19.64
N LEU A 81 10.88 -1.27 -18.79
CA LEU A 81 10.83 -1.50 -17.34
C LEU A 81 10.08 -2.79 -16.99
N CYS A 82 8.92 -3.01 -17.63
CA CYS A 82 8.10 -4.19 -17.42
C CYS A 82 8.69 -5.47 -18.06
N SER A 83 9.70 -5.35 -18.93
CA SER A 83 10.42 -6.51 -19.47
C SER A 83 11.51 -7.03 -18.52
N LEU A 84 11.98 -6.21 -17.56
CA LEU A 84 13.02 -6.62 -16.62
C LEU A 84 12.57 -7.82 -15.77
N ILE A 85 13.43 -8.82 -15.67
CA ILE A 85 13.23 -9.97 -14.78
C ILE A 85 13.78 -9.58 -13.41
N LEU A 86 12.89 -9.47 -12.41
CA LEU A 86 13.25 -9.16 -11.03
C LEU A 86 13.72 -10.41 -10.28
N SER A 87 13.11 -11.55 -10.57
CA SER A 87 13.39 -12.86 -10.00
C SER A 87 12.70 -13.94 -10.82
N GLU A 88 13.19 -15.17 -10.71
CA GLU A 88 12.57 -16.36 -11.29
C GLU A 88 12.77 -17.55 -10.34
N ASP A 89 11.71 -18.30 -10.11
CA ASP A 89 11.74 -19.56 -9.37
C ASP A 89 10.66 -20.55 -9.86
N ASP A 90 10.73 -21.79 -9.39
CA ASP A 90 9.81 -22.86 -9.80
C ASP A 90 8.39 -22.71 -9.23
N VAL A 91 8.20 -21.88 -8.20
CA VAL A 91 6.90 -21.69 -7.52
C VAL A 91 6.14 -20.51 -8.10
N TRP A 92 6.82 -19.38 -8.24
CA TRP A 92 6.22 -18.10 -8.64
C TRP A 92 6.49 -17.73 -10.10
N GLY A 93 7.38 -18.49 -10.77
CA GLY A 93 7.79 -18.19 -12.14
C GLY A 93 8.58 -16.89 -12.26
N VAL A 94 8.55 -16.30 -13.45
CA VAL A 94 9.24 -15.04 -13.75
C VAL A 94 8.47 -13.86 -13.18
N GLN A 95 9.11 -13.10 -12.31
CA GLN A 95 8.56 -11.88 -11.73
C GLN A 95 9.10 -10.65 -12.45
N ARG A 96 8.22 -9.71 -12.70
CA ARG A 96 8.51 -8.46 -13.43
C ARG A 96 7.86 -7.28 -12.74
N ILE A 97 8.27 -6.06 -13.10
CA ILE A 97 7.60 -4.82 -12.68
C ILE A 97 6.23 -4.76 -13.37
N PRO A 98 5.12 -4.71 -12.63
CA PRO A 98 3.81 -4.56 -13.24
C PRO A 98 3.47 -3.08 -13.49
N THR A 99 2.55 -2.83 -14.41
CA THR A 99 1.86 -1.54 -14.48
C THR A 99 0.87 -1.42 -13.31
N LEU A 100 0.54 -0.19 -12.91
CA LEU A 100 -0.49 0.05 -11.89
C LEU A 100 -1.85 -0.53 -12.33
N GLU A 101 -2.15 -0.51 -13.62
CA GLU A 101 -3.37 -1.12 -14.15
C GLU A 101 -3.42 -2.63 -13.88
N GLN A 102 -2.31 -3.34 -14.05
CA GLN A 102 -2.22 -4.77 -13.72
C GLN A 102 -2.41 -5.04 -12.23
N VAL A 103 -1.84 -4.20 -11.38
CA VAL A 103 -2.02 -4.30 -9.91
C VAL A 103 -3.49 -4.09 -9.52
N LEU A 104 -4.13 -3.05 -10.04
CA LEU A 104 -5.55 -2.76 -9.77
C LEU A 104 -6.47 -3.86 -10.29
N ASN A 105 -6.19 -4.43 -11.46
CA ASN A 105 -6.95 -5.56 -12.01
C ASN A 105 -6.80 -6.81 -11.13
N LEU A 106 -5.58 -7.12 -10.67
CA LEU A 106 -5.38 -8.20 -9.70
C LEU A 106 -6.21 -7.98 -8.43
N ALA A 107 -6.14 -6.78 -7.85
CA ALA A 107 -6.89 -6.43 -6.65
C ALA A 107 -8.40 -6.48 -6.87
N TYR A 108 -8.90 -6.08 -8.05
CA TYR A 108 -10.31 -6.20 -8.42
C TYR A 108 -10.79 -7.64 -8.36
N HIS A 109 -10.06 -8.56 -9.00
CA HIS A 109 -10.43 -9.97 -9.09
C HIS A 109 -10.24 -10.76 -7.80
N THR A 110 -9.27 -10.38 -6.96
CA THR A 110 -9.01 -11.03 -5.67
C THR A 110 -9.83 -10.48 -4.51
N GLY A 111 -10.49 -9.34 -4.69
CA GLY A 111 -11.24 -8.68 -3.61
C GLY A 111 -10.38 -7.80 -2.70
N LEU A 112 -9.07 -7.68 -2.93
CA LEU A 112 -8.17 -6.83 -2.17
C LEU A 112 -8.51 -5.35 -2.28
N GLN A 113 -8.25 -4.60 -1.23
CA GLN A 113 -8.11 -3.14 -1.27
C GLN A 113 -6.68 -2.77 -1.66
N VAL A 114 -6.46 -1.53 -2.08
CA VAL A 114 -5.11 -1.06 -2.46
C VAL A 114 -4.79 0.26 -1.77
N ASN A 115 -3.65 0.33 -1.10
CA ASN A 115 -3.03 1.59 -0.66
C ASN A 115 -2.02 1.99 -1.74
N ILE A 116 -2.23 3.12 -2.40
CA ILE A 116 -1.36 3.60 -3.48
C ILE A 116 -0.52 4.77 -2.99
N ASP A 117 0.79 4.56 -2.94
CA ASP A 117 1.77 5.61 -2.64
C ASP A 117 2.13 6.40 -3.92
N LEU A 118 1.74 7.67 -3.95
CA LEU A 118 1.94 8.58 -5.10
C LEU A 118 3.37 9.14 -5.11
N LYS A 119 4.34 8.42 -5.68
CA LYS A 119 5.76 8.81 -5.69
C LYS A 119 6.07 10.06 -6.51
N ASN A 120 5.19 10.44 -7.43
CA ASN A 120 5.29 11.68 -8.21
C ASN A 120 4.43 12.83 -7.64
N GLY A 121 3.99 12.69 -6.40
CA GLY A 121 3.23 13.72 -5.72
C GLY A 121 1.95 14.12 -6.45
N TYR A 122 1.69 15.44 -6.52
CA TYR A 122 0.47 15.97 -7.14
C TYR A 122 0.29 15.56 -8.61
N GLU A 123 1.36 15.45 -9.37
CA GLU A 123 1.29 15.11 -10.82
C GLU A 123 0.68 13.73 -11.07
N ALA A 124 0.82 12.82 -10.12
CA ALA A 124 0.21 11.49 -10.19
C ALA A 124 -1.26 11.45 -9.73
N ALA A 125 -1.76 12.47 -9.05
CA ALA A 125 -3.09 12.46 -8.42
C ALA A 125 -4.22 12.18 -9.42
N GLU A 126 -4.30 12.96 -10.50
CA GLU A 126 -5.35 12.80 -11.52
C GLU A 126 -5.20 11.51 -12.33
N PRO A 127 -4.00 11.16 -12.87
CA PRO A 127 -3.80 9.91 -13.59
C PRO A 127 -4.11 8.66 -12.77
N VAL A 128 -3.70 8.63 -11.51
CA VAL A 128 -3.99 7.50 -10.61
C VAL A 128 -5.48 7.40 -10.32
N ALA A 129 -6.16 8.50 -9.98
CA ALA A 129 -7.60 8.48 -9.72
C ALA A 129 -8.41 8.04 -10.96
N LYS A 130 -8.03 8.49 -12.15
CA LYS A 130 -8.64 8.02 -13.42
C LYS A 130 -8.41 6.53 -13.65
N MET A 131 -7.21 6.02 -13.33
CA MET A 131 -6.90 4.59 -13.44
C MET A 131 -7.75 3.77 -12.46
N VAL A 132 -7.90 4.23 -11.22
CA VAL A 132 -8.77 3.62 -10.20
C VAL A 132 -10.22 3.54 -10.69
N LEU A 133 -10.74 4.64 -11.25
CA LEU A 133 -12.08 4.66 -11.86
C LEU A 133 -12.20 3.67 -13.03
N LYS A 134 -11.23 3.68 -13.96
CA LYS A 134 -11.19 2.78 -15.11
C LYS A 134 -11.22 1.31 -14.70
N CYS A 135 -10.49 0.94 -13.64
CA CYS A 135 -10.40 -0.43 -13.13
C CYS A 135 -11.56 -0.82 -12.19
N GLY A 136 -12.55 0.05 -11.97
CA GLY A 136 -13.69 -0.24 -11.09
C GLY A 136 -13.32 -0.34 -9.60
N MET A 137 -12.26 0.34 -9.17
CA MET A 137 -11.70 0.26 -7.82
C MET A 137 -12.12 1.42 -6.91
N ILE A 138 -13.07 2.27 -7.34
CA ILE A 138 -13.64 3.36 -6.52
C ILE A 138 -14.10 2.83 -5.16
N GLY A 139 -13.76 3.54 -4.08
CA GLY A 139 -14.09 3.16 -2.70
C GLY A 139 -13.24 1.99 -2.13
N ARG A 140 -12.38 1.38 -2.94
CA ARG A 140 -11.48 0.28 -2.51
C ARG A 140 -10.01 0.69 -2.47
N VAL A 141 -9.73 1.96 -2.72
CA VAL A 141 -8.38 2.52 -2.72
C VAL A 141 -8.20 3.49 -1.55
N VAL A 142 -7.02 3.48 -0.97
CA VAL A 142 -6.49 4.51 -0.07
C VAL A 142 -5.33 5.19 -0.79
N TYR A 143 -5.30 6.52 -0.80
CA TYR A 143 -4.25 7.29 -1.48
C TYR A 143 -3.26 7.85 -0.46
N ALA A 144 -2.00 7.46 -0.55
CA ALA A 144 -0.92 8.06 0.25
C ALA A 144 -0.35 9.28 -0.49
N LEU A 145 -0.50 10.44 0.10
CA LEU A 145 -0.41 11.72 -0.60
C LEU A 145 0.99 12.26 -0.82
N ASN A 146 2.01 11.74 -0.18
CA ASN A 146 3.44 12.07 -0.35
C ASN A 146 3.74 13.48 -0.92
N GLY A 147 3.34 14.53 -0.20
CA GLY A 147 3.57 15.90 -0.62
C GLY A 147 2.62 16.44 -1.71
N SER A 148 1.59 15.69 -2.12
CA SER A 148 0.57 16.17 -3.07
C SER A 148 -0.26 17.33 -2.53
N GLY A 149 -0.30 17.50 -1.21
CA GLY A 149 -1.03 18.56 -0.52
C GLY A 149 -2.52 18.58 -0.85
N MET A 150 -3.17 19.70 -0.48
CA MET A 150 -4.60 19.91 -0.70
C MET A 150 -5.05 19.79 -2.15
N LYS A 151 -4.23 20.27 -3.09
CA LYS A 151 -4.54 20.21 -4.52
C LYS A 151 -4.66 18.77 -5.03
N GLY A 152 -3.80 17.86 -4.54
CA GLY A 152 -3.90 16.43 -4.86
C GLY A 152 -5.18 15.81 -4.33
N ILE A 153 -5.55 16.13 -3.09
CA ILE A 153 -6.79 15.68 -2.45
C ILE A 153 -8.00 16.11 -3.25
N GLU A 154 -8.10 17.41 -3.57
CA GLU A 154 -9.21 17.97 -4.34
C GLU A 154 -9.34 17.34 -5.73
N THR A 155 -8.22 17.13 -6.39
CA THR A 155 -8.17 16.47 -7.70
C THR A 155 -8.68 15.03 -7.62
N ILE A 156 -8.23 14.26 -6.63
CA ILE A 156 -8.70 12.88 -6.44
C ILE A 156 -10.19 12.86 -6.09
N MET A 157 -10.64 13.70 -5.15
CA MET A 157 -12.03 13.74 -4.72
C MET A 157 -13.00 14.20 -5.82
N ALA A 158 -12.53 14.94 -6.81
CA ALA A 158 -13.35 15.29 -7.99
C ALA A 158 -13.67 14.07 -8.88
N ILE A 159 -12.84 13.02 -8.83
CA ILE A 159 -12.98 11.78 -9.61
C ILE A 159 -13.55 10.66 -8.73
N ASP A 160 -13.05 10.52 -7.51
CA ASP A 160 -13.45 9.55 -6.50
C ASP A 160 -13.98 10.28 -5.25
N PRO A 161 -15.27 10.62 -5.19
CA PRO A 161 -15.86 11.33 -4.04
C PRO A 161 -15.77 10.55 -2.72
N ASP A 162 -15.61 9.22 -2.79
CA ASP A 162 -15.46 8.31 -1.64
C ASP A 162 -14.01 7.96 -1.33
N ALA A 163 -13.06 8.68 -1.94
CA ALA A 163 -11.63 8.48 -1.73
C ALA A 163 -11.25 8.51 -0.25
N ARG A 164 -10.43 7.56 0.14
CA ARG A 164 -9.80 7.48 1.45
C ARG A 164 -8.34 7.87 1.30
N PHE A 165 -7.82 8.49 2.33
CA PHE A 165 -6.47 9.02 2.30
C PHE A 165 -5.67 8.54 3.50
N ILE A 166 -4.35 8.46 3.32
CA ILE A 166 -3.40 8.20 4.38
C ILE A 166 -2.33 9.29 4.37
N ASP A 167 -2.05 9.86 5.53
CA ASP A 167 -0.98 10.83 5.72
C ASP A 167 0.23 10.14 6.37
N LYS A 168 1.38 10.28 5.74
CA LYS A 168 2.66 9.74 6.22
C LYS A 168 3.45 10.76 7.07
N GLY A 169 2.77 11.56 7.87
CA GLY A 169 3.37 12.16 9.05
C GLY A 169 4.06 13.53 8.94
N THR A 170 4.08 14.20 7.79
CA THR A 170 4.74 15.52 7.67
C THR A 170 3.79 16.72 7.59
N GLY A 171 2.51 16.50 7.40
CA GLY A 171 1.47 17.53 7.28
C GLY A 171 0.27 17.28 8.18
N PHE A 172 0.44 16.44 9.18
CA PHE A 172 -0.59 15.84 10.00
C PHE A 172 -1.71 16.80 10.44
N ALA A 173 -1.38 17.91 11.08
CA ALA A 173 -2.40 18.84 11.60
C ALA A 173 -3.22 19.50 10.48
N GLN A 174 -2.60 19.87 9.38
CA GLN A 174 -3.27 20.59 8.28
C GLN A 174 -4.11 19.63 7.41
N SER A 175 -3.59 18.45 7.09
CA SER A 175 -4.33 17.43 6.33
C SER A 175 -5.55 16.96 7.12
N VAL A 176 -5.39 16.69 8.40
CA VAL A 176 -6.45 16.26 9.31
C VAL A 176 -7.56 17.27 9.42
N GLN A 177 -7.22 18.55 9.66
CA GLN A 177 -8.21 19.62 9.73
C GLN A 177 -9.03 19.68 8.44
N THR A 178 -8.37 19.58 7.30
CA THR A 178 -9.04 19.60 6.00
C THR A 178 -9.96 18.40 5.78
N PHE A 179 -9.56 17.19 6.20
CA PHE A 179 -10.43 16.01 6.11
C PHE A 179 -11.62 16.12 7.07
N ALA A 180 -11.39 16.61 8.29
CA ALA A 180 -12.44 16.82 9.28
C ALA A 180 -13.48 17.84 8.80
N GLU A 181 -13.05 18.97 8.23
CA GLU A 181 -13.92 19.99 7.65
C GLU A 181 -14.81 19.47 6.51
N ARG A 182 -14.36 18.44 5.82
CA ARG A 182 -15.11 17.76 4.74
C ARG A 182 -15.88 16.52 5.20
N GLY A 183 -15.95 16.26 6.52
CA GLY A 183 -16.61 15.09 7.08
C GLY A 183 -15.93 13.76 6.73
N LYS A 184 -14.67 13.80 6.27
CA LYS A 184 -13.89 12.63 5.89
C LYS A 184 -12.89 12.27 6.97
N ARG A 185 -12.61 10.95 7.14
CA ARG A 185 -11.55 10.46 8.02
C ARG A 185 -10.35 10.07 7.17
N CYS A 186 -9.16 10.53 7.56
CA CYS A 186 -7.92 10.01 7.01
C CYS A 186 -7.25 9.02 7.99
N PHE A 187 -6.49 8.10 7.45
CA PHE A 187 -5.57 7.30 8.24
C PHE A 187 -4.36 8.15 8.60
N CYS A 188 -3.94 8.09 9.85
CA CYS A 188 -2.66 8.61 10.27
C CYS A 188 -1.68 7.45 10.46
N TYR A 189 -0.58 7.51 9.75
CA TYR A 189 0.43 6.47 9.65
C TYR A 189 1.53 6.72 10.68
N THR A 190 1.74 5.81 11.62
CA THR A 190 2.74 5.96 12.68
C THR A 190 3.34 4.61 13.10
N ASP A 191 4.58 4.62 13.53
CA ASP A 191 5.26 3.56 14.28
C ASP A 191 5.29 3.85 15.79
N ASP A 192 4.98 5.10 16.18
CA ASP A 192 4.88 5.49 17.59
C ASP A 192 3.53 5.08 18.17
N VAL A 193 3.55 4.01 18.96
CA VAL A 193 2.39 3.44 19.67
C VAL A 193 2.25 3.97 21.10
N SER A 194 2.91 5.06 21.46
CA SER A 194 2.72 5.72 22.75
C SER A 194 1.26 6.17 22.92
N GLU A 195 0.77 6.12 24.15
CA GLU A 195 -0.61 6.50 24.45
C GLU A 195 -0.86 7.98 24.11
N GLU A 196 0.13 8.84 24.33
CA GLU A 196 0.08 10.27 24.00
C GLU A 196 -0.15 10.47 22.49
N ASN A 197 0.67 9.84 21.63
CA ASN A 197 0.55 9.97 20.19
C ASN A 197 -0.76 9.39 19.65
N VAL A 198 -1.16 8.21 20.13
CA VAL A 198 -2.40 7.56 19.72
C VAL A 198 -3.63 8.38 20.10
N ASN A 199 -3.64 8.98 21.30
CA ASN A 199 -4.72 9.86 21.72
C ASN A 199 -4.77 11.12 20.87
N ALA A 200 -3.63 11.74 20.56
CA ALA A 200 -3.57 12.91 19.68
C ALA A 200 -4.16 12.59 18.29
N ILE A 201 -3.82 11.44 17.69
CA ILE A 201 -4.40 10.98 16.41
C ILE A 201 -5.93 10.88 16.50
N ARG A 202 -6.45 10.31 17.58
CA ARG A 202 -7.90 10.13 17.78
C ARG A 202 -8.63 11.42 18.08
N ASP A 203 -8.05 12.30 18.86
CA ASP A 203 -8.62 13.60 19.19
C ASP A 203 -8.80 14.48 17.94
N TYR A 204 -7.93 14.29 16.94
CA TYR A 204 -8.11 14.89 15.61
C TYR A 204 -9.17 14.19 14.75
N GLY A 205 -9.80 13.10 15.23
CA GLY A 205 -10.80 12.34 14.47
C GLY A 205 -10.24 11.45 13.36
N CYS A 206 -8.93 11.17 13.40
CA CYS A 206 -8.26 10.28 12.44
C CYS A 206 -8.41 8.80 12.79
N LEU A 207 -8.24 7.97 11.77
CA LEU A 207 -8.07 6.53 11.91
C LEU A 207 -6.58 6.22 12.16
N LEU A 208 -6.33 5.30 13.08
CA LEU A 208 -4.97 4.89 13.43
C LEU A 208 -4.47 3.82 12.46
N ALA A 209 -3.41 4.12 11.72
CA ALA A 209 -2.69 3.16 10.90
C ALA A 209 -1.30 2.91 11.48
N LEU A 210 -1.02 1.66 11.85
CA LEU A 210 0.27 1.26 12.41
C LEU A 210 1.11 0.57 11.35
N ILE A 211 2.40 0.94 11.30
CA ILE A 211 3.36 0.45 10.32
C ILE A 211 4.40 -0.48 10.96
N SER A 212 5.05 -1.26 10.11
CA SER A 212 6.21 -2.08 10.50
C SER A 212 5.94 -3.03 11.66
N LEU A 213 4.72 -3.60 11.70
CA LEU A 213 4.37 -4.57 12.73
C LEU A 213 5.16 -5.86 12.55
N ASN A 214 5.69 -6.34 13.67
CA ASN A 214 6.47 -7.57 13.77
C ASN A 214 6.26 -8.24 15.13
N GLU A 215 6.86 -9.41 15.34
CA GLU A 215 6.71 -10.21 16.56
C GLU A 215 7.09 -9.46 17.85
N ASN A 216 7.95 -8.44 17.77
CA ASN A 216 8.45 -7.74 18.96
C ASN A 216 7.55 -6.59 19.42
N ASN A 217 6.77 -5.99 18.50
CA ASN A 217 5.98 -4.79 18.80
C ASN A 217 4.46 -4.97 18.71
N TYR A 218 3.97 -6.10 18.15
CA TYR A 218 2.55 -6.28 17.87
C TYR A 218 1.65 -6.23 19.11
N GLU A 219 2.11 -6.72 20.26
CA GLU A 219 1.26 -6.74 21.48
C GLU A 219 0.91 -5.34 21.98
N SER A 220 1.89 -4.43 21.98
CA SER A 220 1.64 -3.02 22.30
C SER A 220 0.77 -2.34 21.25
N ALA A 221 1.04 -2.61 19.99
CA ALA A 221 0.31 -2.07 18.86
C ALA A 221 -1.18 -2.47 18.86
N ILE A 222 -1.49 -3.75 19.03
CA ILE A 222 -2.88 -4.23 19.04
C ILE A 222 -3.69 -3.72 20.24
N ARG A 223 -3.04 -3.49 21.39
CA ARG A 223 -3.70 -2.86 22.55
C ARG A 223 -4.25 -1.47 22.23
N GLN A 224 -3.64 -0.77 21.29
CA GLN A 224 -4.09 0.53 20.81
C GLN A 224 -5.31 0.46 19.90
N LYS A 225 -5.83 -0.72 19.57
CA LYS A 225 -7.01 -0.94 18.71
C LYS A 225 -6.90 -0.17 17.39
N PRO A 226 -5.88 -0.46 16.55
CA PRO A 226 -5.69 0.22 15.28
C PRO A 226 -6.84 -0.04 14.31
N ASP A 227 -7.04 0.86 13.37
CA ASP A 227 -7.97 0.70 12.26
C ASP A 227 -7.29 0.00 11.07
N MET A 228 -5.97 0.14 10.94
CA MET A 228 -5.15 -0.54 9.94
C MET A 228 -3.79 -0.94 10.52
N CYS A 229 -3.30 -2.10 10.09
CA CYS A 229 -1.97 -2.60 10.42
C CYS A 229 -1.24 -2.95 9.14
N GLU A 230 -0.03 -2.41 8.95
CA GLU A 230 0.81 -2.72 7.81
C GLU A 230 1.97 -3.62 8.20
N PHE A 231 2.18 -4.66 7.41
CA PHE A 231 3.17 -5.70 7.62
C PHE A 231 4.18 -5.69 6.47
N LEU A 232 5.48 -5.78 6.82
CA LEU A 232 6.57 -5.86 5.86
C LEU A 232 6.77 -7.27 5.32
N HIS A 233 6.52 -8.28 6.15
CA HIS A 233 6.78 -9.69 5.83
C HIS A 233 5.60 -10.61 6.10
N THR A 234 5.46 -11.65 5.29
CA THR A 234 4.44 -12.70 5.46
C THR A 234 4.53 -13.41 6.80
N SER A 235 5.77 -13.65 7.28
CA SER A 235 6.03 -14.32 8.55
C SER A 235 5.46 -13.54 9.74
N ASP A 236 5.68 -12.22 9.77
CA ASP A 236 5.16 -11.34 10.82
C ASP A 236 3.63 -11.33 10.83
N PHE A 237 3.02 -11.24 9.65
CA PHE A 237 1.57 -11.29 9.50
C PHE A 237 0.98 -12.61 10.02
N ARG A 238 1.51 -13.76 9.60
CA ARG A 238 1.06 -15.08 10.05
C ARG A 238 1.22 -15.26 11.56
N ALA A 239 2.38 -14.91 12.11
CA ALA A 239 2.65 -15.03 13.54
C ALA A 239 1.68 -14.20 14.38
N ILE A 240 1.38 -12.97 13.94
CA ILE A 240 0.47 -12.07 14.64
C ILE A 240 -0.98 -12.55 14.52
N GLU A 241 -1.43 -12.97 13.34
CA GLU A 241 -2.78 -13.50 13.17
C GLU A 241 -3.02 -14.76 14.03
N GLU A 242 -2.06 -15.70 14.04
CA GLU A 242 -2.16 -16.90 14.88
C GLU A 242 -2.19 -16.57 16.37
N ASN A 243 -1.33 -15.67 16.83
CA ASN A 243 -1.28 -15.25 18.23
C ASN A 243 -2.54 -14.48 18.64
N TYR A 244 -3.08 -13.64 17.78
CA TYR A 244 -4.35 -12.95 18.00
C TYR A 244 -5.51 -13.92 18.13
N LEU A 245 -5.63 -14.86 17.20
CA LEU A 245 -6.68 -15.90 17.22
C LEU A 245 -6.58 -16.82 18.43
N LYS A 246 -5.37 -17.12 18.92
CA LYS A 246 -5.16 -17.91 20.14
C LYS A 246 -5.64 -17.17 21.40
N LYS A 247 -5.35 -15.87 21.51
CA LYS A 247 -5.73 -15.05 22.69
C LYS A 247 -7.25 -14.80 22.77
N VAL A 248 -7.91 -14.62 21.64
CA VAL A 248 -9.36 -14.38 21.62
C VAL A 248 -10.17 -15.65 21.89
N LYS A 249 -9.59 -16.84 21.71
CA LYS A 249 -10.22 -18.13 22.08
C LYS A 249 -10.15 -18.41 23.60
N LEU A 250 -9.43 -17.63 24.37
CA LEU A 250 -9.22 -17.81 25.80
C LEU A 250 -10.14 -16.92 26.67
N TYR A 251 -11.01 -16.12 26.06
CA TYR A 251 -12.05 -15.29 26.65
C TYR A 251 -13.41 -15.58 25.97
#